data_c0e2b6d26c7b9270564b6fdee3289bfb
#
_entry.id   c0e2b6d26c7b9270564b6fdee3289bfb
#
_cell.length_a   1.000
_cell.length_b   1.000
_cell.length_c   1.000
_cell.angle_alpha   90.00
_cell.angle_beta   90.00
_cell.angle_gamma   90.00
#
_symmetry.space_group_name_H-M   'P 1'
#
loop_
_entity.id
_entity.type
_entity.pdbx_description
1 polymer ?
#
loop_
_entity_poly.entity_id
_entity_poly.type
_entity_poly.pdbx_seq_one_letter_code
_entity_poly.pdbx_strand_id
1 'polypeptide(L)'
;MTTTRRGLLAGSAAVVVGAALDAPAAQAHTGSGSGSGRKPTVVLVHGAFADASGWNGVASRLIRDGYPVIAPPNPLRGVASDSAYLAGILATLSGPLVLVAHSYGGIVVTNAATGNPNVKALVYVAAFVPDQGETLLGLQTKYPGSRLSEAALDFRPYGEGLVDGYIKREFFHDVFAGDLPRSTTELMWAGQRPADVRTLGEPSGAPAWKTVPSWYLVGRDDQVLPPAAQRFMARRAGAHTVEADTSHVAMIARPAATAALIKRAAR
;
A
#
# COMPACT_ATOMS: atom_id res chain seq x y z
N MET A 1 -8.18 -23.97 -66.97
CA MET A 1 -8.34 -22.64 -67.59
C MET A 1 -7.91 -21.63 -66.56
N THR A 2 -6.61 -21.33 -66.49
CA THR A 2 -5.85 -20.16 -67.00
C THR A 2 -6.58 -18.83 -66.78
N THR A 3 -6.08 -18.01 -65.95
CA THR A 3 -5.25 -16.89 -66.38
C THR A 3 -4.65 -16.10 -65.20
N THR A 4 -3.33 -15.97 -65.25
CA THR A 4 -2.43 -15.13 -64.54
C THR A 4 -2.60 -13.65 -64.93
N ARG A 5 -2.54 -12.67 -64.04
CA ARG A 5 -2.06 -11.32 -64.36
C ARG A 5 -1.15 -10.76 -63.23
N ARG A 6 0.13 -10.66 -63.57
CA ARG A 6 1.14 -9.84 -62.93
C ARG A 6 0.85 -8.36 -63.26
N GLY A 7 0.94 -7.50 -62.27
CA GLY A 7 0.99 -6.06 -62.41
C GLY A 7 2.18 -5.50 -61.63
N LEU A 8 3.23 -5.14 -62.34
CA LEU A 8 4.32 -4.28 -61.85
C LEU A 8 3.77 -2.89 -61.65
N LEU A 9 4.10 -2.25 -60.55
CA LEU A 9 4.11 -0.78 -60.48
C LEU A 9 5.38 -0.30 -59.76
N ALA A 10 5.98 0.66 -60.44
CA ALA A 10 7.28 1.24 -60.24
C ALA A 10 7.40 2.09 -58.98
N GLY A 11 8.63 2.15 -58.45
CA GLY A 11 9.01 3.02 -57.34
C GLY A 11 9.03 4.50 -57.71
N SER A 12 8.71 5.29 -56.70
CA SER A 12 9.05 6.71 -56.67
C SER A 12 9.86 7.01 -55.42
N ALA A 13 11.13 7.27 -55.62
CA ALA A 13 12.04 7.76 -54.56
C ALA A 13 11.72 9.22 -54.27
N ALA A 14 11.28 9.55 -53.08
CA ALA A 14 11.19 10.87 -52.59
C ALA A 14 12.48 11.27 -51.85
N VAL A 15 13.24 12.17 -52.39
CA VAL A 15 14.40 12.80 -51.76
C VAL A 15 13.89 13.82 -50.76
N VAL A 16 14.11 13.52 -49.45
CA VAL A 16 13.88 14.52 -48.38
C VAL A 16 15.16 15.27 -48.12
N VAL A 17 15.19 16.52 -48.52
CA VAL A 17 16.26 17.50 -48.19
C VAL A 17 16.09 17.88 -46.72
N GLY A 18 17.00 17.40 -45.86
CA GLY A 18 17.04 17.76 -44.44
C GLY A 18 17.56 19.20 -44.28
N ALA A 19 16.70 20.11 -43.81
CA ALA A 19 17.13 21.39 -43.25
C ALA A 19 17.56 21.15 -41.79
N ALA A 20 18.84 21.34 -41.53
CA ALA A 20 19.38 21.37 -40.16
C ALA A 20 18.93 22.69 -39.52
N LEU A 21 18.07 22.60 -38.50
CA LEU A 21 17.77 23.71 -37.61
C LEU A 21 18.76 23.65 -36.44
N ASP A 22 19.67 24.59 -36.39
CA ASP A 22 20.53 24.86 -35.23
C ASP A 22 19.67 25.21 -34.02
N ALA A 23 19.50 24.28 -33.08
CA ALA A 23 18.92 24.57 -31.78
C ALA A 23 20.02 25.18 -30.89
N PRO A 24 19.78 26.29 -30.18
CA PRO A 24 20.75 26.81 -29.24
C PRO A 24 20.97 25.83 -28.08
N ALA A 25 22.22 25.54 -27.79
CA ALA A 25 22.63 24.73 -26.65
C ALA A 25 22.08 25.33 -25.35
N ALA A 26 21.12 24.64 -24.72
CA ALA A 26 20.68 24.98 -23.37
C ALA A 26 21.86 24.82 -22.41
N GLN A 27 22.39 25.92 -21.91
CA GLN A 27 23.40 25.93 -20.86
C GLN A 27 22.79 25.26 -19.62
N ALA A 28 23.32 24.06 -19.26
CA ALA A 28 23.03 23.44 -18.00
C ALA A 28 23.52 24.37 -16.89
N HIS A 29 22.60 25.00 -16.20
CA HIS A 29 22.90 25.68 -14.95
C HIS A 29 23.27 24.66 -13.95
N THR A 30 24.57 24.47 -13.71
CA THR A 30 25.10 23.77 -12.52
C THR A 30 24.87 24.69 -11.31
N GLY A 31 23.64 24.76 -10.87
CA GLY A 31 23.32 25.36 -9.58
C GLY A 31 23.83 24.44 -8.48
N SER A 32 24.99 24.78 -7.89
CA SER A 32 25.43 24.28 -6.60
C SER A 32 24.49 24.83 -5.52
N GLY A 33 23.26 24.31 -5.47
CA GLY A 33 22.30 24.55 -4.40
C GLY A 33 22.67 23.70 -3.23
N SER A 34 23.05 24.30 -2.11
CA SER A 34 23.17 23.73 -0.77
C SER A 34 22.02 22.75 -0.51
N GLY A 35 22.33 21.50 -0.20
CA GLY A 35 21.39 20.38 -0.16
C GLY A 35 20.26 20.55 0.85
N SER A 36 19.13 21.09 0.45
CA SER A 36 17.85 20.69 1.00
C SER A 36 17.49 19.35 0.33
N GLY A 37 17.83 18.24 0.99
CA GLY A 37 17.58 16.91 0.46
C GLY A 37 16.13 16.78 -0.01
N ARG A 38 15.95 16.31 -1.25
CA ARG A 38 14.62 16.06 -1.83
C ARG A 38 13.84 15.16 -0.86
N LYS A 39 12.63 15.59 -0.45
CA LYS A 39 11.78 14.78 0.41
C LYS A 39 11.53 13.40 -0.21
N PRO A 40 11.49 12.33 0.61
CA PRO A 40 11.19 11.00 0.11
C PRO A 40 9.78 10.93 -0.47
N THR A 41 9.60 10.05 -1.46
CA THR A 41 8.26 9.72 -1.94
C THR A 41 7.58 8.82 -0.90
N VAL A 42 6.38 9.21 -0.48
CA VAL A 42 5.55 8.42 0.45
C VAL A 42 4.61 7.54 -0.35
N VAL A 43 4.70 6.22 -0.13
CA VAL A 43 3.86 5.21 -0.79
C VAL A 43 2.86 4.69 0.22
N LEU A 44 1.55 4.92 0.00
CA LEU A 44 0.46 4.59 0.92
C LEU A 44 -0.27 3.34 0.44
N VAL A 45 -0.18 2.23 1.20
CA VAL A 45 -0.73 0.92 0.81
C VAL A 45 -1.89 0.56 1.72
N HIS A 46 -3.09 0.44 1.14
CA HIS A 46 -4.31 0.10 1.88
C HIS A 46 -4.40 -1.39 2.22
N GLY A 47 -5.21 -1.72 3.23
CA GLY A 47 -5.54 -3.08 3.63
C GLY A 47 -6.74 -3.68 2.91
N ALA A 48 -7.17 -4.86 3.37
CA ALA A 48 -8.42 -5.50 2.96
C ALA A 48 -9.64 -4.65 3.35
N PHE A 49 -10.75 -4.82 2.65
CA PHE A 49 -12.02 -4.13 2.88
C PHE A 49 -11.95 -2.60 2.74
N ALA A 50 -10.86 -2.08 2.17
CA ALA A 50 -10.57 -0.67 1.99
C ALA A 50 -9.95 -0.42 0.61
N ASP A 51 -9.75 0.85 0.27
CA ASP A 51 -9.05 1.28 -0.93
C ASP A 51 -8.14 2.50 -0.65
N ALA A 52 -7.56 3.06 -1.70
CA ALA A 52 -6.66 4.20 -1.60
C ALA A 52 -7.33 5.45 -1.01
N SER A 53 -8.66 5.60 -1.10
CA SER A 53 -9.40 6.77 -0.58
C SER A 53 -9.31 6.89 0.95
N GLY A 54 -9.12 5.78 1.65
CA GLY A 54 -8.86 5.77 3.10
C GLY A 54 -7.64 6.60 3.51
N TRP A 55 -6.74 6.86 2.58
CA TRP A 55 -5.55 7.69 2.79
C TRP A 55 -5.75 9.18 2.49
N ASN A 56 -6.90 9.62 1.93
CA ASN A 56 -7.11 10.99 1.46
C ASN A 56 -6.76 12.06 2.52
N GLY A 57 -7.16 11.85 3.77
CA GLY A 57 -6.89 12.78 4.86
C GLY A 57 -5.40 12.90 5.20
N VAL A 58 -4.64 11.80 5.08
CA VAL A 58 -3.19 11.73 5.28
C VAL A 58 -2.47 12.31 4.07
N ALA A 59 -2.82 11.84 2.87
CA ALA A 59 -2.21 12.27 1.61
C ALA A 59 -2.30 13.80 1.43
N SER A 60 -3.47 14.38 1.67
CA SER A 60 -3.70 15.83 1.60
C SER A 60 -2.74 16.62 2.52
N ARG A 61 -2.46 16.11 3.73
CA ARG A 61 -1.52 16.74 4.66
C ARG A 61 -0.07 16.63 4.18
N LEU A 62 0.33 15.45 3.73
CA LEU A 62 1.69 15.21 3.23
C LEU A 62 1.99 16.02 1.97
N ILE A 63 1.03 16.08 1.02
CA ILE A 63 1.15 16.88 -0.21
C ILE A 63 1.29 18.37 0.13
N ARG A 64 0.45 18.89 1.04
CA ARG A 64 0.56 20.28 1.51
C ARG A 64 1.91 20.58 2.14
N ASP A 65 2.48 19.60 2.83
CA ASP A 65 3.81 19.68 3.44
C ASP A 65 4.93 19.42 2.39
N GLY A 66 4.61 19.29 1.10
CA GLY A 66 5.55 19.16 -0.02
C GLY A 66 6.19 17.78 -0.19
N TYR A 67 5.57 16.70 0.32
CA TYR A 67 6.00 15.33 0.03
C TYR A 67 5.38 14.85 -1.29
N PRO A 68 6.16 14.20 -2.17
CA PRO A 68 5.59 13.39 -3.24
C PRO A 68 4.83 12.21 -2.61
N VAL A 69 3.57 11.98 -3.03
CA VAL A 69 2.72 10.93 -2.48
C VAL A 69 2.12 10.10 -3.61
N ILE A 70 2.15 8.78 -3.46
CA ILE A 70 1.38 7.87 -4.30
C ILE A 70 0.61 6.90 -3.41
N ALA A 71 -0.57 6.50 -3.85
CA ALA A 71 -1.40 5.52 -3.17
C ALA A 71 -1.84 4.46 -4.21
N PRO A 72 -0.95 3.49 -4.53
CA PRO A 72 -1.27 2.49 -5.53
C PRO A 72 -2.40 1.56 -5.06
N PRO A 73 -3.17 0.97 -5.99
CA PRO A 73 -4.11 -0.07 -5.62
C PRO A 73 -3.36 -1.28 -5.05
N ASN A 74 -3.94 -1.90 -4.03
CA ASN A 74 -3.51 -3.21 -3.54
C ASN A 74 -4.48 -4.24 -4.11
N PRO A 75 -4.03 -5.25 -4.88
CA PRO A 75 -4.93 -6.17 -5.56
C PRO A 75 -5.76 -7.05 -4.63
N LEU A 76 -5.26 -7.38 -3.44
CA LEU A 76 -5.93 -8.21 -2.42
C LEU A 76 -6.20 -9.65 -2.92
N ARG A 77 -5.27 -10.21 -3.69
CA ARG A 77 -5.40 -11.52 -4.34
C ARG A 77 -4.49 -12.61 -3.78
N GLY A 78 -3.45 -12.23 -3.03
CA GLY A 78 -2.49 -13.13 -2.41
C GLY A 78 -1.24 -12.40 -1.96
N VAL A 79 -0.59 -12.88 -0.90
CA VAL A 79 0.58 -12.19 -0.32
C VAL A 79 1.72 -12.09 -1.32
N ALA A 80 2.03 -13.19 -2.01
CA ALA A 80 3.12 -13.22 -2.96
C ALA A 80 2.84 -12.34 -4.19
N SER A 81 1.64 -12.45 -4.78
CA SER A 81 1.25 -11.70 -5.97
C SER A 81 1.16 -10.19 -5.69
N ASP A 82 0.56 -9.80 -4.56
CA ASP A 82 0.37 -8.40 -4.20
C ASP A 82 1.71 -7.74 -3.83
N SER A 83 2.60 -8.49 -3.18
CA SER A 83 3.96 -8.03 -2.89
C SER A 83 4.79 -7.84 -4.17
N ALA A 84 4.68 -8.77 -5.12
CA ALA A 84 5.35 -8.66 -6.42
C ALA A 84 4.81 -7.46 -7.23
N TYR A 85 3.49 -7.25 -7.21
CA TYR A 85 2.86 -6.10 -7.86
C TYR A 85 3.39 -4.79 -7.28
N LEU A 86 3.40 -4.66 -5.94
CA LEU A 86 3.93 -3.46 -5.29
C LEU A 86 5.43 -3.29 -5.58
N ALA A 87 6.23 -4.36 -5.52
CA ALA A 87 7.67 -4.30 -5.84
C ALA A 87 7.92 -3.80 -7.27
N GLY A 88 7.09 -4.22 -8.24
CA GLY A 88 7.12 -3.70 -9.60
C GLY A 88 6.90 -2.19 -9.68
N ILE A 89 5.93 -1.66 -8.91
CA ILE A 89 5.71 -0.21 -8.81
C ILE A 89 6.92 0.47 -8.17
N LEU A 90 7.44 -0.05 -7.06
CA LEU A 90 8.59 0.54 -6.37
C LEU A 90 9.84 0.61 -7.27
N ALA A 91 10.03 -0.35 -8.15
CA ALA A 91 11.13 -0.36 -9.10
C ALA A 91 11.06 0.79 -10.14
N THR A 92 9.90 1.36 -10.38
CA THR A 92 9.73 2.52 -11.28
C THR A 92 10.01 3.86 -10.59
N LEU A 93 10.17 3.86 -9.26
CA LEU A 93 10.35 5.09 -8.47
C LEU A 93 11.83 5.33 -8.18
N SER A 94 12.26 6.56 -8.41
CA SER A 94 13.63 7.00 -8.11
C SER A 94 13.72 7.79 -6.81
N GLY A 95 14.85 7.68 -6.12
CA GLY A 95 15.13 8.40 -4.87
C GLY A 95 14.58 7.69 -3.62
N PRO A 96 14.67 8.33 -2.45
CA PRO A 96 14.28 7.71 -1.19
C PRO A 96 12.76 7.52 -1.09
N LEU A 97 12.36 6.37 -0.53
CA LEU A 97 10.97 5.95 -0.37
C LEU A 97 10.65 5.73 1.11
N VAL A 98 9.46 6.14 1.53
CA VAL A 98 8.83 5.76 2.80
C VAL A 98 7.58 4.97 2.47
N LEU A 99 7.54 3.69 2.86
CA LEU A 99 6.37 2.86 2.64
C LEU A 99 5.47 2.90 3.87
N VAL A 100 4.20 3.17 3.67
CA VAL A 100 3.19 3.27 4.72
C VAL A 100 2.10 2.26 4.43
N ALA A 101 1.78 1.42 5.41
CA ALA A 101 0.82 0.36 5.22
C ALA A 101 -0.26 0.35 6.30
N HIS A 102 -1.48 0.04 5.90
CA HIS A 102 -2.60 -0.26 6.78
C HIS A 102 -2.94 -1.75 6.72
N SER A 103 -3.20 -2.36 7.88
CA SER A 103 -3.76 -3.72 7.98
C SER A 103 -3.01 -4.76 7.14
N TYR A 104 -3.69 -5.49 6.25
CA TYR A 104 -3.11 -6.42 5.27
C TYR A 104 -1.97 -5.79 4.45
N GLY A 105 -2.07 -4.50 4.12
CA GLY A 105 -0.98 -3.80 3.43
C GLY A 105 0.38 -3.93 4.13
N GLY A 106 0.38 -4.22 5.43
CA GLY A 106 1.60 -4.43 6.23
C GLY A 106 2.42 -5.63 5.77
N ILE A 107 1.80 -6.80 5.52
CA ILE A 107 2.52 -7.95 4.99
C ILE A 107 3.01 -7.67 3.56
N VAL A 108 2.23 -6.92 2.77
CA VAL A 108 2.60 -6.56 1.39
C VAL A 108 3.85 -5.68 1.37
N VAL A 109 3.90 -4.58 2.17
CA VAL A 109 5.10 -3.73 2.21
C VAL A 109 6.29 -4.44 2.84
N THR A 110 6.05 -5.30 3.85
CA THR A 110 7.10 -6.09 4.50
C THR A 110 7.86 -6.95 3.51
N ASN A 111 7.15 -7.56 2.55
CA ASN A 111 7.77 -8.41 1.51
C ASN A 111 8.28 -7.58 0.32
N ALA A 112 7.50 -6.62 -0.18
CA ALA A 112 7.84 -5.84 -1.35
C ALA A 112 9.08 -4.94 -1.17
N ALA A 113 9.37 -4.53 0.07
CA ALA A 113 10.51 -3.68 0.40
C ALA A 113 11.83 -4.44 0.51
N THR A 114 11.78 -5.78 0.61
CA THR A 114 12.97 -6.61 0.82
C THR A 114 13.98 -6.43 -0.31
N GLY A 115 15.21 -6.06 0.04
CA GLY A 115 16.30 -5.85 -0.93
C GLY A 115 16.21 -4.54 -1.75
N ASN A 116 15.21 -3.69 -1.53
CA ASN A 116 15.09 -2.41 -2.23
C ASN A 116 15.92 -1.31 -1.51
N PRO A 117 17.05 -0.85 -2.07
CA PRO A 117 17.92 0.11 -1.41
C PRO A 117 17.32 1.52 -1.29
N ASN A 118 16.27 1.83 -2.06
CA ASN A 118 15.59 3.12 -2.01
C ASN A 118 14.63 3.23 -0.82
N VAL A 119 14.16 2.11 -0.25
CA VAL A 119 13.27 2.13 0.92
C VAL A 119 14.06 2.49 2.17
N LYS A 120 13.72 3.62 2.78
CA LYS A 120 14.42 4.19 3.94
C LYS A 120 13.64 4.00 5.24
N ALA A 121 12.33 3.81 5.15
CA ALA A 121 11.49 3.62 6.32
C ALA A 121 10.22 2.83 5.99
N LEU A 122 9.74 2.07 6.98
CA LEU A 122 8.45 1.39 6.98
C LEU A 122 7.56 1.99 8.07
N VAL A 123 6.33 2.33 7.74
CA VAL A 123 5.34 2.85 8.68
C VAL A 123 4.11 1.95 8.65
N TYR A 124 3.79 1.39 9.79
CA TYR A 124 2.67 0.47 9.97
C TYR A 124 1.55 1.16 10.76
N VAL A 125 0.34 1.16 10.24
CA VAL A 125 -0.84 1.79 10.84
C VAL A 125 -1.88 0.69 11.06
N ALA A 126 -2.06 0.25 12.30
CA ALA A 126 -2.91 -0.89 12.66
C ALA A 126 -2.68 -2.09 11.71
N ALA A 127 -1.41 -2.44 11.46
CA ALA A 127 -1.02 -3.28 10.34
C ALA A 127 -0.28 -4.55 10.78
N PHE A 128 -0.31 -5.56 9.92
CA PHE A 128 0.45 -6.79 10.12
C PHE A 128 1.93 -6.59 9.82
N VAL A 129 2.80 -7.07 10.73
CA VAL A 129 4.26 -7.02 10.60
C VAL A 129 4.80 -8.45 10.84
N PRO A 130 4.60 -9.34 9.87
CA PRO A 130 4.98 -10.74 10.02
C PRO A 130 6.49 -10.94 10.01
N ASP A 131 6.95 -12.01 10.68
CA ASP A 131 8.23 -12.64 10.39
C ASP A 131 8.09 -13.65 9.25
N GLN A 132 9.20 -14.16 8.75
CA GLN A 132 9.21 -15.17 7.70
C GLN A 132 8.42 -16.42 8.13
N GLY A 133 7.53 -16.87 7.25
CA GLY A 133 6.67 -18.03 7.47
C GLY A 133 5.40 -17.76 8.28
N GLU A 134 5.25 -16.58 8.89
CA GLU A 134 4.01 -16.22 9.59
C GLU A 134 2.90 -15.84 8.60
N THR A 135 1.66 -16.12 8.98
CA THR A 135 0.45 -15.82 8.22
C THR A 135 -0.40 -14.75 8.93
N LEU A 136 -1.29 -14.09 8.19
CA LEU A 136 -2.21 -13.12 8.80
C LEU A 136 -3.10 -13.78 9.84
N LEU A 137 -3.68 -14.94 9.52
CA LEU A 137 -4.56 -15.65 10.43
C LEU A 137 -3.83 -16.03 11.73
N GLY A 138 -2.59 -16.54 11.63
CA GLY A 138 -1.78 -16.89 12.80
C GLY A 138 -1.47 -15.68 13.69
N LEU A 139 -1.23 -14.50 13.11
CA LEU A 139 -0.97 -13.28 13.87
C LEU A 139 -2.26 -12.69 14.47
N GLN A 140 -3.36 -12.70 13.73
CA GLN A 140 -4.65 -12.17 14.18
C GLN A 140 -5.20 -12.98 15.37
N THR A 141 -5.04 -14.30 15.34
CA THR A 141 -5.55 -15.20 16.38
C THR A 141 -4.57 -15.41 17.54
N LYS A 142 -3.34 -14.90 17.44
CA LYS A 142 -2.32 -15.03 18.49
C LYS A 142 -2.74 -14.44 19.83
N TYR A 143 -3.58 -13.41 19.81
CA TYR A 143 -4.12 -12.75 20.99
C TYR A 143 -5.64 -12.65 20.88
N PRO A 144 -6.38 -12.75 21.98
CA PRO A 144 -7.83 -12.56 21.97
C PRO A 144 -8.21 -11.12 21.66
N GLY A 145 -9.43 -10.89 21.17
CA GLY A 145 -10.00 -9.56 20.97
C GLY A 145 -10.41 -9.23 19.55
N SER A 146 -10.04 -10.03 18.54
CA SER A 146 -10.58 -9.84 17.20
C SER A 146 -12.06 -10.19 17.16
N ARG A 147 -12.87 -9.28 16.58
CA ARG A 147 -14.27 -9.52 16.24
C ARG A 147 -14.49 -9.77 14.75
N LEU A 148 -13.42 -9.70 13.94
CA LEU A 148 -13.45 -10.10 12.55
C LEU A 148 -13.36 -11.63 12.47
N SER A 149 -14.46 -12.29 12.75
CA SER A 149 -14.61 -13.74 12.66
C SER A 149 -15.29 -14.15 11.36
N GLU A 150 -15.35 -15.43 11.08
CA GLU A 150 -16.09 -15.99 9.93
C GLU A 150 -17.57 -15.56 9.95
N ALA A 151 -18.18 -15.46 11.12
CA ALA A 151 -19.58 -14.99 11.27
C ALA A 151 -19.78 -13.55 10.78
N ALA A 152 -18.73 -12.71 10.81
CA ALA A 152 -18.76 -11.33 10.35
C ALA A 152 -18.50 -11.18 8.84
N LEU A 153 -18.24 -12.28 8.13
CA LEU A 153 -17.86 -12.26 6.72
C LEU A 153 -18.93 -12.92 5.84
N ASP A 154 -19.15 -12.33 4.66
CA ASP A 154 -19.81 -12.94 3.51
C ASP A 154 -18.74 -13.45 2.55
N PHE A 155 -18.85 -14.71 2.15
CA PHE A 155 -17.95 -15.34 1.21
C PHE A 155 -18.59 -15.45 -0.17
N ARG A 156 -17.93 -14.92 -1.19
CA ARG A 156 -18.42 -14.91 -2.57
C ARG A 156 -17.43 -15.56 -3.51
N PRO A 157 -17.76 -16.74 -4.09
CA PRO A 157 -16.94 -17.33 -5.15
C PRO A 157 -16.86 -16.40 -6.36
N TYR A 158 -15.66 -16.24 -6.95
CA TYR A 158 -15.45 -15.45 -8.17
C TYR A 158 -14.65 -16.20 -9.23
N GLY A 159 -14.38 -17.45 -9.02
CA GLY A 159 -13.70 -18.38 -9.92
C GLY A 159 -13.59 -19.77 -9.29
N GLU A 160 -13.05 -20.73 -10.02
CA GLU A 160 -12.83 -22.08 -9.50
C GLU A 160 -11.82 -22.05 -8.34
N GLY A 161 -12.27 -22.44 -7.14
CA GLY A 161 -11.45 -22.41 -5.91
C GLY A 161 -11.10 -21.02 -5.39
N LEU A 162 -11.63 -19.94 -5.99
CA LEU A 162 -11.37 -18.56 -5.60
C LEU A 162 -12.56 -17.98 -4.86
N VAL A 163 -12.32 -17.41 -3.69
CA VAL A 163 -13.37 -16.88 -2.81
C VAL A 163 -12.97 -15.52 -2.25
N ASP A 164 -13.82 -14.54 -2.45
CA ASP A 164 -13.72 -13.22 -1.85
C ASP A 164 -14.44 -13.17 -0.50
N GLY A 165 -13.77 -12.59 0.51
CA GLY A 165 -14.39 -12.24 1.79
C GLY A 165 -14.80 -10.76 1.82
N TYR A 166 -16.03 -10.49 2.25
CA TYR A 166 -16.59 -9.16 2.51
C TYR A 166 -17.01 -9.05 3.96
N ILE A 167 -16.83 -7.92 4.60
CA ILE A 167 -17.43 -7.69 5.91
C ILE A 167 -18.92 -7.43 5.70
N LYS A 168 -19.78 -8.17 6.45
CA LYS A 168 -21.22 -7.95 6.45
C LYS A 168 -21.57 -6.56 6.95
N ARG A 169 -22.67 -5.98 6.42
CA ARG A 169 -23.10 -4.60 6.70
C ARG A 169 -23.29 -4.34 8.20
N GLU A 170 -23.94 -5.25 8.88
CA GLU A 170 -24.24 -5.15 10.32
C GLU A 170 -23.00 -5.19 11.22
N PHE A 171 -21.88 -5.76 10.74
CA PHE A 171 -20.61 -5.82 11.47
C PHE A 171 -19.65 -4.68 11.11
N PHE A 172 -19.79 -4.09 9.90
CA PHE A 172 -18.76 -3.21 9.34
C PHE A 172 -18.44 -2.01 10.24
N HIS A 173 -19.45 -1.28 10.70
CA HIS A 173 -19.24 -0.14 11.60
C HIS A 173 -18.54 -0.58 12.88
N ASP A 174 -19.15 -1.48 13.65
CA ASP A 174 -18.70 -1.80 15.00
C ASP A 174 -17.36 -2.57 15.04
N VAL A 175 -17.03 -3.30 13.98
CA VAL A 175 -15.81 -4.10 13.92
C VAL A 175 -14.67 -3.35 13.23
N PHE A 176 -14.97 -2.65 12.13
CA PHE A 176 -13.93 -2.08 11.27
C PHE A 176 -13.63 -0.61 11.55
N ALA A 177 -14.67 0.20 11.84
CA ALA A 177 -14.57 1.66 11.89
C ALA A 177 -15.51 2.31 12.92
N GLY A 178 -15.58 1.74 14.13
CA GLY A 178 -16.57 2.11 15.16
C GLY A 178 -16.43 3.52 15.70
N ASP A 179 -15.32 4.19 15.49
CA ASP A 179 -15.04 5.57 15.89
C ASP A 179 -15.37 6.61 14.78
N LEU A 180 -15.91 6.16 13.64
CA LEU A 180 -16.35 7.05 12.56
C LEU A 180 -17.89 7.21 12.54
N PRO A 181 -18.42 8.31 11.98
CA PRO A 181 -19.86 8.46 11.78
C PRO A 181 -20.43 7.31 10.94
N ARG A 182 -21.64 6.82 11.29
CA ARG A 182 -22.31 5.73 10.56
C ARG A 182 -22.49 6.04 9.07
N SER A 183 -22.80 7.29 8.70
CA SER A 183 -22.89 7.70 7.29
C SER A 183 -21.58 7.49 6.52
N THR A 184 -20.44 7.67 7.17
CA THR A 184 -19.12 7.40 6.58
C THR A 184 -18.89 5.90 6.43
N THR A 185 -19.19 5.12 7.47
CA THR A 185 -18.97 3.66 7.45
C THR A 185 -19.90 2.93 6.48
N GLU A 186 -21.11 3.44 6.25
CA GLU A 186 -22.00 2.94 5.21
C GLU A 186 -21.41 3.10 3.80
N LEU A 187 -20.81 4.26 3.51
CA LEU A 187 -20.13 4.47 2.24
C LEU A 187 -18.89 3.57 2.10
N MET A 188 -18.13 3.41 3.19
CA MET A 188 -16.97 2.52 3.21
C MET A 188 -17.40 1.06 3.00
N TRP A 189 -18.48 0.61 3.63
CA TRP A 189 -19.02 -0.72 3.43
C TRP A 189 -19.47 -0.94 1.98
N ALA A 190 -20.19 0.02 1.40
CA ALA A 190 -20.66 -0.09 0.02
C ALA A 190 -19.52 -0.14 -1.01
N GLY A 191 -18.43 0.56 -0.74
CA GLY A 191 -17.23 0.62 -1.59
C GLY A 191 -16.11 -0.32 -1.18
N GLN A 192 -16.31 -1.21 -0.18
CA GLN A 192 -15.25 -2.08 0.30
C GLN A 192 -14.71 -2.99 -0.81
N ARG A 193 -13.39 -3.15 -0.84
CA ARG A 193 -12.72 -4.09 -1.73
C ARG A 193 -12.52 -5.41 -1.00
N PRO A 194 -13.05 -6.51 -1.54
CA PRO A 194 -12.88 -7.81 -0.90
C PRO A 194 -11.42 -8.27 -0.95
N ALA A 195 -11.05 -9.10 -0.01
CA ALA A 195 -9.82 -9.84 -0.06
C ALA A 195 -10.08 -11.32 -0.37
N ASP A 196 -9.28 -11.90 -1.24
CA ASP A 196 -9.26 -13.34 -1.45
C ASP A 196 -8.87 -14.02 -0.13
N VAL A 197 -9.61 -15.06 0.26
CA VAL A 197 -9.39 -15.78 1.52
C VAL A 197 -7.98 -16.39 1.63
N ARG A 198 -7.31 -16.64 0.50
CA ARG A 198 -5.92 -17.12 0.48
C ARG A 198 -4.95 -16.14 1.16
N THR A 199 -5.26 -14.84 1.15
CA THR A 199 -4.45 -13.82 1.84
C THR A 199 -4.28 -14.07 3.34
N LEU A 200 -5.22 -14.80 3.96
CA LEU A 200 -5.17 -15.13 5.39
C LEU A 200 -4.15 -16.21 5.70
N GLY A 201 -3.97 -17.17 4.80
CA GLY A 201 -3.15 -18.36 5.01
C GLY A 201 -1.81 -18.37 4.30
N GLU A 202 -1.57 -17.48 3.34
CA GLU A 202 -0.28 -17.40 2.66
C GLU A 202 0.81 -16.90 3.61
N PRO A 203 1.99 -17.58 3.67
CA PRO A 203 3.07 -17.19 4.55
C PRO A 203 3.82 -15.96 4.04
N SER A 204 4.33 -15.15 4.96
CA SER A 204 5.27 -14.07 4.67
C SER A 204 6.63 -14.61 4.20
N GLY A 205 7.24 -13.94 3.24
CA GLY A 205 8.65 -14.11 2.90
C GLY A 205 9.60 -13.45 3.92
N ALA A 206 10.86 -13.27 3.53
CA ALA A 206 11.86 -12.59 4.35
C ALA A 206 11.45 -11.13 4.60
N PRO A 207 11.35 -10.68 5.86
CA PRO A 207 10.76 -9.39 6.17
C PRO A 207 11.78 -8.25 6.10
N ALA A 208 11.42 -7.17 5.38
CA ALA A 208 12.26 -5.98 5.24
C ALA A 208 12.51 -5.23 6.56
N TRP A 209 11.62 -5.33 7.55
CA TRP A 209 11.78 -4.67 8.84
C TRP A 209 13.02 -5.13 9.63
N LYS A 210 13.63 -6.26 9.27
CA LYS A 210 14.92 -6.69 9.86
C LYS A 210 16.09 -5.80 9.48
N THR A 211 15.97 -5.05 8.40
CA THR A 211 17.05 -4.20 7.86
C THR A 211 16.63 -2.75 7.64
N VAL A 212 15.32 -2.47 7.61
CA VAL A 212 14.77 -1.13 7.38
C VAL A 212 14.13 -0.59 8.66
N PRO A 213 14.49 0.62 9.12
CA PRO A 213 13.87 1.24 10.29
C PRO A 213 12.36 1.31 10.18
N SER A 214 11.66 1.04 11.29
CA SER A 214 10.22 0.89 11.29
C SER A 214 9.52 1.77 12.31
N TRP A 215 8.33 2.23 11.99
CA TRP A 215 7.41 3.00 12.85
C TRP A 215 6.06 2.31 12.90
N TYR A 216 5.39 2.44 14.04
CA TYR A 216 4.09 1.78 14.23
C TYR A 216 3.09 2.72 14.93
N LEU A 217 1.85 2.79 14.41
CA LEU A 217 0.71 3.38 15.07
C LEU A 217 -0.25 2.26 15.49
N VAL A 218 -0.42 2.08 16.80
CA VAL A 218 -1.33 1.12 17.42
C VAL A 218 -2.69 1.77 17.61
N GLY A 219 -3.76 1.15 17.08
CA GLY A 219 -5.14 1.50 17.40
C GLY A 219 -5.57 0.79 18.68
N ARG A 220 -5.86 1.55 19.77
CA ARG A 220 -6.18 0.95 21.07
C ARG A 220 -7.56 0.28 21.11
N ASP A 221 -8.48 0.73 20.25
CA ASP A 221 -9.85 0.24 20.19
C ASP A 221 -10.09 -0.66 18.96
N ASP A 222 -9.01 -1.17 18.35
CA ASP A 222 -9.06 -2.00 17.15
C ASP A 222 -9.71 -3.36 17.44
N GLN A 223 -10.83 -3.63 16.76
CA GLN A 223 -11.61 -4.86 16.88
C GLN A 223 -11.32 -5.87 15.75
N VAL A 224 -10.43 -5.51 14.80
CA VAL A 224 -9.95 -6.39 13.71
C VAL A 224 -8.62 -7.03 14.09
N LEU A 225 -7.61 -6.22 14.35
CA LEU A 225 -6.29 -6.66 14.76
C LEU A 225 -6.07 -6.29 16.22
N PRO A 226 -6.15 -7.24 17.17
CA PRO A 226 -6.10 -6.92 18.59
C PRO A 226 -4.89 -6.04 18.95
N PRO A 227 -5.05 -4.99 19.78
CA PRO A 227 -3.95 -4.11 20.18
C PRO A 227 -2.76 -4.86 20.79
N ALA A 228 -3.00 -5.99 21.46
CA ALA A 228 -1.95 -6.86 21.99
C ALA A 228 -1.09 -7.48 20.87
N ALA A 229 -1.72 -7.91 19.77
CA ALA A 229 -1.02 -8.41 18.58
C ALA A 229 -0.21 -7.28 17.91
N GLN A 230 -0.79 -6.09 17.77
CA GLN A 230 -0.12 -4.92 17.21
C GLN A 230 1.14 -4.58 18.02
N ARG A 231 1.02 -4.48 19.34
CA ARG A 231 2.16 -4.21 20.25
C ARG A 231 3.23 -5.30 20.19
N PHE A 232 2.82 -6.55 20.08
CA PHE A 232 3.76 -7.67 19.91
C PHE A 232 4.58 -7.51 18.63
N MET A 233 3.94 -7.28 17.48
CA MET A 233 4.61 -7.09 16.20
C MET A 233 5.49 -5.84 16.18
N ALA A 234 5.01 -4.72 16.72
CA ALA A 234 5.76 -3.47 16.81
C ALA A 234 7.04 -3.63 17.64
N ARG A 235 6.96 -4.28 18.82
CA ARG A 235 8.14 -4.54 19.67
C ARG A 235 9.14 -5.44 18.97
N ARG A 236 8.68 -6.54 18.33
CA ARG A 236 9.54 -7.47 17.62
C ARG A 236 10.30 -6.80 16.48
N ALA A 237 9.63 -5.93 15.75
CA ALA A 237 10.25 -5.17 14.67
C ALA A 237 11.13 -3.99 15.15
N GLY A 238 11.27 -3.76 16.45
CA GLY A 238 12.00 -2.61 16.99
C GLY A 238 11.40 -1.27 16.56
N ALA A 239 10.08 -1.23 16.26
CA ALA A 239 9.44 -0.06 15.70
C ALA A 239 9.29 1.09 16.70
N HIS A 240 9.52 2.32 16.24
CA HIS A 240 9.14 3.54 16.98
C HIS A 240 7.62 3.62 17.08
N THR A 241 7.07 3.25 18.24
CA THR A 241 5.64 3.05 18.42
C THR A 241 4.95 4.27 19.01
N VAL A 242 3.77 4.61 18.48
CA VAL A 242 2.79 5.51 19.08
C VAL A 242 1.44 4.80 19.14
N GLU A 243 0.59 5.22 20.07
CA GLU A 243 -0.75 4.67 20.23
C GLU A 243 -1.80 5.77 20.13
N ALA A 244 -2.97 5.43 19.61
CA ALA A 244 -4.11 6.34 19.53
C ALA A 244 -5.40 5.60 19.88
N ASP A 245 -6.36 6.34 20.47
CA ASP A 245 -7.73 5.85 20.68
C ASP A 245 -8.44 5.90 19.34
N THR A 246 -8.35 4.78 18.62
CA THR A 246 -8.94 4.61 17.30
C THR A 246 -9.33 3.16 17.08
N SER A 247 -10.38 2.97 16.25
CA SER A 247 -10.70 1.70 15.63
C SER A 247 -9.57 1.24 14.68
N HIS A 248 -9.88 0.25 13.83
CA HIS A 248 -8.93 -0.30 12.86
C HIS A 248 -8.45 0.72 11.82
N VAL A 249 -9.19 1.79 11.54
CA VAL A 249 -8.94 2.76 10.47
C VAL A 249 -8.31 4.07 10.96
N ALA A 250 -7.25 3.96 11.75
CA ALA A 250 -6.56 5.10 12.39
C ALA A 250 -6.17 6.21 11.40
N MET A 251 -5.85 5.89 10.14
CA MET A 251 -5.52 6.88 9.10
C MET A 251 -6.72 7.75 8.70
N ILE A 252 -7.95 7.25 8.92
CA ILE A 252 -9.18 8.00 8.65
C ILE A 252 -9.58 8.78 9.91
N ALA A 253 -9.60 8.13 11.07
CA ALA A 253 -10.03 8.72 12.33
C ALA A 253 -9.05 9.78 12.87
N ARG A 254 -7.74 9.59 12.69
CA ARG A 254 -6.66 10.47 13.18
C ARG A 254 -5.63 10.77 12.09
N PRO A 255 -6.03 11.38 10.97
CA PRO A 255 -5.13 11.61 9.82
C PRO A 255 -3.95 12.54 10.18
N ALA A 256 -4.12 13.45 11.13
CA ALA A 256 -3.04 14.33 11.58
C ALA A 256 -1.96 13.56 12.35
N ALA A 257 -2.35 12.66 13.26
CA ALA A 257 -1.41 11.83 14.02
C ALA A 257 -0.66 10.86 13.09
N THR A 258 -1.37 10.25 12.16
CA THR A 258 -0.78 9.36 11.14
C THR A 258 0.23 10.11 10.26
N ALA A 259 -0.12 11.29 9.75
CA ALA A 259 0.81 12.11 8.94
C ALA A 259 2.02 12.57 9.76
N ALA A 260 1.85 12.88 11.05
CA ALA A 260 2.95 13.24 11.94
C ALA A 260 3.93 12.07 12.15
N LEU A 261 3.43 10.84 12.28
CA LEU A 261 4.27 9.64 12.38
C LEU A 261 5.06 9.42 11.08
N ILE A 262 4.40 9.50 9.92
CA ILE A 262 5.04 9.37 8.60
C ILE A 262 6.14 10.42 8.43
N LYS A 263 5.89 11.69 8.81
CA LYS A 263 6.90 12.76 8.71
C LYS A 263 8.10 12.52 9.64
N ARG A 264 7.93 11.83 10.77
CA ARG A 264 9.07 11.41 11.62
C ARG A 264 9.90 10.33 10.95
N ALA A 265 9.25 9.38 10.28
CA ALA A 265 9.91 8.32 9.53
C ALA A 265 10.65 8.84 8.27
N ALA A 266 10.24 9.98 7.75
CA ALA A 266 10.75 10.61 6.53
C ALA A 266 11.94 11.56 6.77
N ARG A 267 12.44 11.68 7.99
CA ARG A 267 13.63 12.50 8.37
C ARG A 267 14.89 11.64 8.30
#